data_9683906cdf887101f543e6280be056c5
#
_entry.id   9683906cdf887101f543e6280be056c5
#
_cell.length_a   1.000
_cell.length_b   1.000
_cell.length_c   1.000
_cell.angle_alpha   90.00
_cell.angle_beta   90.00
_cell.angle_gamma   90.00
#
_symmetry.space_group_name_H-M   'P 1'
#
loop_
_entity.id
_entity.type
_entity.pdbx_description
1 polymer ?
#
loop_
_entity_poly.entity_id
_entity_poly.type
_entity_poly.pdbx_seq_one_letter_code
_entity_poly.pdbx_strand_id
1 'polypeptide(L)'
;MGAAVPTRLSRRDAWEWAMPESVPVRCPACRREHVYTAPSYPCACGAPTAPRLDPATEPAVAYHRAWDDEWISVRCACCGRGNQWPHPELGCSCGTVLRIPVAAPPADTGMPSAVAGASPSDSGVWSAVAEPETPAHRPAFRPRAIRTARDAVTVAALYLRWLGYRDIRRADQRPPSGIGLATHGLLAQVDPTVRPAEPRDVECLWLTAMTESADCVYFCLAGYTEDARARANTLGVPLFVLDLAGVPQPVNDAADALKETGAPGGRPWTRRL
;
A
#
# COMPACT_ATOMS: atom_id res chain seq x y z
N MET A 1 38.40 29.99 6.35
CA MET A 1 38.14 28.54 6.23
C MET A 1 36.68 28.40 5.85
N GLY A 2 36.38 28.20 4.53
CA GLY A 2 35.03 28.14 4.01
C GLY A 2 34.50 26.71 4.15
N ALA A 3 33.37 26.56 4.84
CA ALA A 3 32.64 25.31 4.87
C ALA A 3 32.00 25.06 3.49
N ALA A 4 32.38 23.97 2.85
CA ALA A 4 31.77 23.54 1.59
C ALA A 4 30.30 23.16 1.81
N VAL A 5 29.40 23.88 1.14
CA VAL A 5 27.99 23.55 1.06
C VAL A 5 27.88 22.23 0.29
N PRO A 6 27.20 21.17 0.82
CA PRO A 6 27.05 19.93 0.09
C PRO A 6 26.28 20.17 -1.20
N THR A 7 26.91 19.87 -2.33
CA THR A 7 26.36 19.99 -3.67
C THR A 7 25.12 19.09 -3.76
N ARG A 8 23.96 19.66 -4.06
CA ARG A 8 22.74 18.90 -4.34
C ARG A 8 23.03 17.97 -5.52
N LEU A 9 22.89 16.68 -5.30
CA LEU A 9 22.98 15.66 -6.34
C LEU A 9 22.00 16.02 -7.49
N SER A 10 22.48 15.87 -8.73
CA SER A 10 21.62 16.11 -9.89
C SER A 10 20.51 15.06 -9.95
N ARG A 11 19.41 15.36 -10.69
CA ARG A 11 18.34 14.36 -10.88
C ARG A 11 18.86 13.06 -11.51
N ARG A 12 19.91 13.11 -12.31
CA ARG A 12 20.56 11.92 -12.91
C ARG A 12 21.26 11.07 -11.86
N ASP A 13 21.97 11.71 -10.94
CA ASP A 13 22.68 10.99 -9.87
C ASP A 13 21.67 10.32 -8.91
N ALA A 14 20.50 10.95 -8.69
CA ALA A 14 19.44 10.38 -7.85
C ALA A 14 18.84 9.07 -8.43
N TRP A 15 18.88 8.86 -9.76
CA TRP A 15 18.41 7.62 -10.39
C TRP A 15 19.39 6.47 -10.18
N GLU A 16 20.67 6.76 -10.18
CA GLU A 16 21.73 5.76 -9.99
C GLU A 16 21.74 5.20 -8.55
N TRP A 17 21.37 6.03 -7.58
CA TRP A 17 21.21 5.63 -6.17
C TRP A 17 19.86 4.96 -5.86
N ALA A 18 18.91 5.03 -6.76
CA ALA A 18 17.57 4.46 -6.60
C ALA A 18 17.41 3.08 -7.25
N MET A 19 18.51 2.46 -7.71
CA MET A 19 18.48 1.08 -8.17
C MET A 19 18.04 0.19 -7.00
N PRO A 20 16.97 -0.60 -7.17
CA PRO A 20 16.51 -1.47 -6.10
C PRO A 20 17.60 -2.49 -5.77
N GLU A 21 18.04 -2.48 -4.53
CA GLU A 21 19.04 -3.42 -4.03
C GLU A 21 18.40 -4.82 -3.94
N SER A 22 19.10 -5.82 -4.48
CA SER A 22 18.68 -7.21 -4.40
C SER A 22 19.61 -7.98 -3.47
N VAL A 23 19.02 -8.70 -2.50
CA VAL A 23 19.78 -9.49 -1.54
C VAL A 23 19.33 -10.96 -1.55
N PRO A 24 20.25 -11.91 -1.41
CA PRO A 24 19.91 -13.31 -1.19
C PRO A 24 19.31 -13.46 0.22
N VAL A 25 18.21 -14.19 0.31
CA VAL A 25 17.49 -14.42 1.58
C VAL A 25 17.25 -15.90 1.75
N ARG A 26 17.71 -16.49 2.85
CA ARG A 26 17.47 -17.89 3.19
C ARG A 26 16.37 -18.02 4.21
N CYS A 27 15.36 -18.82 3.91
CA CYS A 27 14.27 -19.09 4.85
C CYS A 27 14.77 -19.93 6.04
N PRO A 28 14.66 -19.48 7.30
CA PRO A 28 15.11 -20.24 8.44
C PRO A 28 14.26 -21.49 8.71
N ALA A 29 13.00 -21.53 8.28
CA ALA A 29 12.11 -22.67 8.48
C ALA A 29 12.38 -23.82 7.49
N CYS A 30 12.50 -23.54 6.18
CA CYS A 30 12.67 -24.60 5.15
C CYS A 30 14.01 -24.56 4.43
N ARG A 31 14.90 -23.60 4.76
CA ARG A 31 16.23 -23.38 4.21
C ARG A 31 16.28 -23.05 2.70
N ARG A 32 15.13 -22.79 2.08
CA ARG A 32 15.06 -22.39 0.67
C ARG A 32 15.65 -20.99 0.50
N GLU A 33 16.40 -20.82 -0.58
CA GLU A 33 16.99 -19.54 -0.96
C GLU A 33 16.04 -18.75 -1.88
N HIS A 34 16.00 -17.45 -1.69
CA HIS A 34 15.22 -16.49 -2.45
C HIS A 34 16.13 -15.30 -2.79
N VAL A 35 15.76 -14.55 -3.81
CA VAL A 35 16.33 -13.23 -4.07
C VAL A 35 15.23 -12.22 -3.76
N TYR A 36 15.50 -11.30 -2.84
CA TYR A 36 14.58 -10.22 -2.51
C TYR A 36 15.08 -8.92 -3.11
N THR A 37 14.20 -8.23 -3.82
CA THR A 37 14.46 -6.89 -4.37
C THR A 37 13.59 -5.88 -3.66
N ALA A 38 14.20 -4.85 -3.06
CA ALA A 38 13.45 -3.81 -2.34
C ALA A 38 12.59 -3.00 -3.32
N PRO A 39 11.29 -2.80 -3.03
CA PRO A 39 10.44 -1.94 -3.86
C PRO A 39 10.85 -0.47 -3.70
N SER A 40 10.75 0.30 -4.79
CA SER A 40 10.95 1.74 -4.77
C SER A 40 9.63 2.48 -4.61
N TYR A 41 9.61 3.46 -3.72
CA TYR A 41 8.45 4.29 -3.41
C TYR A 41 8.72 5.76 -3.77
N PRO A 42 7.70 6.53 -4.17
CA PRO A 42 7.88 7.93 -4.49
C PRO A 42 8.08 8.77 -3.23
N CYS A 43 9.09 9.65 -3.24
CA CYS A 43 9.19 10.73 -2.27
C CYS A 43 8.33 11.93 -2.71
N ALA A 44 7.90 12.77 -1.78
CA ALA A 44 7.16 13.99 -2.10
C ALA A 44 7.93 15.00 -3.00
N CYS A 45 9.25 14.84 -3.16
CA CYS A 45 10.06 15.60 -4.11
C CYS A 45 10.09 14.99 -5.52
N GLY A 46 9.40 13.87 -5.75
CA GLY A 46 9.36 13.13 -7.00
C GLY A 46 10.50 12.13 -7.21
N ALA A 47 11.50 12.06 -6.31
CA ALA A 47 12.58 11.09 -6.41
C ALA A 47 12.11 9.70 -5.94
N PRO A 48 12.44 8.61 -6.67
CA PRO A 48 12.23 7.26 -6.16
C PRO A 48 13.15 7.00 -4.98
N THR A 49 12.67 6.29 -3.98
CA THR A 49 13.42 5.96 -2.77
C THR A 49 13.15 4.51 -2.39
N ALA A 50 14.21 3.74 -2.11
CA ALA A 50 14.12 2.37 -1.64
C ALA A 50 14.78 2.25 -0.25
N PRO A 51 14.29 1.35 0.62
CA PRO A 51 15.00 1.05 1.86
C PRO A 51 16.33 0.36 1.54
N ARG A 52 17.38 0.73 2.25
CA ARG A 52 18.66 0.01 2.19
C ARG A 52 18.52 -1.29 2.97
N LEU A 53 18.83 -2.39 2.31
CA LEU A 53 18.77 -3.71 2.93
C LEU A 53 20.08 -3.98 3.71
N ASP A 54 19.99 -4.79 4.76
CA ASP A 54 21.15 -5.25 5.49
C ASP A 54 21.41 -6.73 5.17
N PRO A 55 22.35 -7.06 4.27
CA PRO A 55 22.67 -8.43 3.91
C PRO A 55 23.44 -9.20 5.00
N ALA A 56 23.97 -8.50 6.00
CA ALA A 56 24.75 -9.11 7.08
C ALA A 56 23.87 -9.66 8.20
N THR A 57 22.63 -9.18 8.31
CA THR A 57 21.69 -9.62 9.33
C THR A 57 20.75 -10.69 8.75
N GLU A 58 20.52 -11.77 9.50
CA GLU A 58 19.60 -12.83 9.09
C GLU A 58 18.13 -12.36 9.11
N PRO A 59 17.31 -12.82 8.15
CA PRO A 59 15.89 -12.50 8.12
C PRO A 59 15.16 -13.11 9.31
N ALA A 60 14.28 -12.33 9.95
CA ALA A 60 13.45 -12.79 11.05
C ALA A 60 12.11 -13.35 10.55
N VAL A 61 11.54 -14.30 11.26
CA VAL A 61 10.18 -14.79 10.99
C VAL A 61 9.17 -13.82 11.59
N ALA A 62 8.22 -13.35 10.78
CA ALA A 62 7.15 -12.47 11.23
C ALA A 62 6.01 -13.29 11.86
N TYR A 63 5.95 -13.34 13.19
CA TYR A 63 4.91 -14.08 13.94
C TYR A 63 3.71 -13.20 14.29
N HIS A 64 3.93 -11.91 14.57
CA HIS A 64 2.90 -10.95 14.94
C HIS A 64 3.04 -9.68 14.13
N ARG A 65 1.93 -9.09 13.76
CA ARG A 65 1.86 -7.86 12.97
C ARG A 65 1.12 -6.80 13.76
N ALA A 66 1.84 -5.98 14.51
CA ALA A 66 1.32 -4.75 15.03
C ALA A 66 1.43 -3.65 13.96
N TRP A 67 0.42 -2.79 13.82
CA TRP A 67 0.40 -1.73 12.81
C TRP A 67 1.63 -0.82 12.87
N ASP A 68 2.13 -0.53 14.05
CA ASP A 68 3.27 0.37 14.25
C ASP A 68 4.61 -0.28 13.92
N ASP A 69 4.74 -1.61 14.10
CA ASP A 69 5.97 -2.37 13.80
C ASP A 69 6.16 -2.65 12.31
N GLU A 70 5.16 -2.34 11.49
CA GLU A 70 5.15 -2.61 10.06
C GLU A 70 5.74 -1.49 9.21
N TRP A 71 6.12 -0.37 9.84
CA TRP A 71 6.61 0.81 9.15
C TRP A 71 8.06 1.11 9.53
N ILE A 72 8.88 1.38 8.51
CA ILE A 72 10.24 1.86 8.65
C ILE A 72 10.35 3.29 8.14
N SER A 73 11.27 4.06 8.70
CA SER A 73 11.60 5.40 8.22
C SER A 73 12.77 5.33 7.25
N VAL A 74 12.57 5.79 6.02
CA VAL A 74 13.59 5.85 4.98
C VAL A 74 13.82 7.30 4.60
N ARG A 75 15.09 7.75 4.61
CA ARG A 75 15.45 9.10 4.17
C ARG A 75 15.62 9.15 2.66
N CYS A 76 15.02 10.14 2.03
CA CYS A 76 15.22 10.41 0.62
C CYS A 76 16.62 10.98 0.38
N ALA A 77 17.41 10.35 -0.50
CA ALA A 77 18.76 10.82 -0.84
C ALA A 77 18.75 12.19 -1.53
N CYS A 78 17.66 12.53 -2.24
CA CYS A 78 17.56 13.78 -2.99
C CYS A 78 17.22 14.99 -2.09
N CYS A 79 16.27 14.86 -1.17
CA CYS A 79 15.77 16.00 -0.37
C CYS A 79 15.94 15.84 1.14
N GLY A 80 16.50 14.73 1.62
CA GLY A 80 16.74 14.43 3.04
C GLY A 80 15.48 14.15 3.85
N ARG A 81 14.28 14.25 3.26
CA ARG A 81 13.00 14.03 3.97
C ARG A 81 12.87 12.57 4.39
N GLY A 82 12.46 12.35 5.65
CA GLY A 82 12.06 11.04 6.13
C GLY A 82 10.68 10.66 5.58
N ASN A 83 10.57 9.43 5.09
CA ASN A 83 9.33 8.84 4.59
C ASN A 83 9.06 7.55 5.35
N GLN A 84 7.80 7.21 5.53
CA GLN A 84 7.41 5.95 6.16
C GLN A 84 7.05 4.92 5.10
N TRP A 85 7.77 3.80 5.08
CA TRP A 85 7.58 2.68 4.17
C TRP A 85 7.11 1.44 4.91
N PRO A 86 6.38 0.53 4.26
CA PRO A 86 6.14 -0.78 4.85
C PRO A 86 7.46 -1.50 5.06
N HIS A 87 7.59 -2.21 6.19
CA HIS A 87 8.76 -3.02 6.46
C HIS A 87 8.93 -4.08 5.35
N PRO A 88 10.12 -4.24 4.76
CA PRO A 88 10.38 -5.27 3.76
C PRO A 88 10.08 -6.67 4.30
N GLU A 89 9.27 -7.43 3.59
CA GLU A 89 8.96 -8.82 3.93
C GLU A 89 8.89 -9.68 2.67
N LEU A 90 9.16 -10.96 2.83
CA LEU A 90 9.15 -11.95 1.77
C LEU A 90 8.31 -13.16 2.21
N GLY A 91 7.30 -13.54 1.42
CA GLY A 91 6.58 -14.79 1.59
C GLY A 91 7.38 -15.97 1.05
N CYS A 92 7.66 -16.95 1.89
CA CYS A 92 8.23 -18.23 1.44
C CYS A 92 7.11 -19.19 1.05
N SER A 93 7.36 -20.06 0.05
CA SER A 93 6.41 -21.09 -0.38
C SER A 93 6.09 -22.15 0.69
N CYS A 94 6.83 -22.20 1.80
CA CYS A 94 6.49 -23.05 2.96
C CYS A 94 5.46 -22.40 3.92
N GLY A 95 4.93 -21.22 3.57
CA GLY A 95 3.98 -20.46 4.39
C GLY A 95 4.62 -19.48 5.39
N THR A 96 5.96 -19.50 5.56
CA THR A 96 6.65 -18.57 6.45
C THR A 96 6.78 -17.21 5.81
N VAL A 97 6.47 -16.15 6.55
CA VAL A 97 6.75 -14.76 6.15
C VAL A 97 8.05 -14.31 6.80
N LEU A 98 8.97 -13.81 6.00
CA LEU A 98 10.28 -13.35 6.42
C LEU A 98 10.32 -11.83 6.45
N ARG A 99 10.74 -11.25 7.55
CA ARG A 99 11.02 -9.82 7.68
C ARG A 99 12.48 -9.58 7.28
N ILE A 100 12.67 -8.81 6.21
CA ILE A 100 13.98 -8.55 5.64
C ILE A 100 14.64 -7.39 6.43
N PRO A 101 15.85 -7.59 6.96
CA PRO A 101 16.54 -6.56 7.69
C PRO A 101 16.84 -5.33 6.82
N VAL A 102 16.68 -4.15 7.43
CA VAL A 102 17.04 -2.88 6.81
C VAL A 102 18.19 -2.25 7.58
N ALA A 103 19.13 -1.69 6.84
CA ALA A 103 20.24 -0.96 7.44
C ALA A 103 19.71 0.24 8.24
N ALA A 104 20.19 0.38 9.48
CA ALA A 104 19.86 1.53 10.29
C ALA A 104 20.26 2.83 9.56
N PRO A 105 19.43 3.88 9.58
CA PRO A 105 19.85 5.17 9.06
C PRO A 105 21.12 5.60 9.82
N PRO A 106 22.10 6.25 9.13
CA PRO A 106 23.25 6.81 9.82
C PRO A 106 22.75 7.70 10.94
N ALA A 107 23.31 7.51 12.15
CA ALA A 107 22.93 8.24 13.34
C ALA A 107 23.18 9.74 13.12
N ASP A 108 22.13 10.50 12.83
CA ASP A 108 22.17 11.94 12.94
C ASP A 108 22.03 12.33 14.41
N THR A 109 23.09 12.84 14.97
CA THR A 109 23.08 13.58 16.23
C THR A 109 22.28 14.88 16.03
N GLY A 110 21.01 14.89 16.43
CA GLY A 110 20.28 16.15 16.52
C GLY A 110 18.76 16.07 16.43
N MET A 111 18.14 16.23 17.57
CA MET A 111 16.81 16.67 17.93
C MET A 111 15.70 15.59 18.11
N PRO A 112 15.11 15.54 19.29
CA PRO A 112 13.98 14.67 19.60
C PRO A 112 12.71 15.19 18.92
N SER A 113 12.07 14.32 18.13
CA SER A 113 10.74 14.57 17.59
C SER A 113 9.72 14.46 18.71
N ALA A 114 9.13 15.57 19.04
CA ALA A 114 7.98 15.63 19.94
C ALA A 114 6.79 14.88 19.34
N VAL A 115 6.36 13.83 20.00
CA VAL A 115 5.11 13.12 19.74
C VAL A 115 3.99 13.95 20.36
N ALA A 116 3.25 14.67 19.54
CA ALA A 116 1.99 15.24 19.98
C ALA A 116 0.88 14.21 19.73
N GLY A 117 0.49 13.52 20.79
CA GLY A 117 -0.75 12.77 20.84
C GLY A 117 -1.94 13.73 20.87
N ALA A 118 -2.91 13.48 20.01
CA ALA A 118 -4.25 14.00 20.17
C ALA A 118 -5.25 12.94 19.69
N SER A 119 -5.83 12.25 20.64
CA SER A 119 -7.08 11.53 20.45
C SER A 119 -8.22 12.54 20.60
N PRO A 120 -9.22 12.54 19.74
CA PRO A 120 -10.55 12.98 20.09
C PRO A 120 -11.46 11.78 20.27
N SER A 121 -11.85 11.57 21.52
CA SER A 121 -13.06 10.83 21.87
C SER A 121 -14.25 11.73 21.54
N ASP A 122 -15.15 11.24 20.72
CA ASP A 122 -16.49 11.80 20.69
C ASP A 122 -17.51 10.68 20.58
N SER A 123 -18.21 10.49 21.71
CA SER A 123 -19.33 9.57 21.87
C SER A 123 -20.61 10.35 21.58
N GLY A 124 -21.17 10.15 20.40
CA GLY A 124 -22.47 10.68 20.02
C GLY A 124 -23.42 9.52 19.68
N VAL A 125 -24.24 9.15 20.63
CA VAL A 125 -25.38 8.23 20.43
C VAL A 125 -26.49 9.01 19.73
N TRP A 126 -26.83 8.64 18.50
CA TRP A 126 -28.04 9.07 17.84
C TRP A 126 -28.81 7.85 17.34
N SER A 127 -29.89 7.54 17.99
CA SER A 127 -30.93 6.68 17.46
C SER A 127 -31.72 7.45 16.41
N ALA A 128 -31.75 6.92 15.18
CA ALA A 128 -32.68 7.38 14.16
C ALA A 128 -33.45 6.20 13.58
N VAL A 129 -34.73 6.36 13.57
CA VAL A 129 -35.79 5.49 13.07
C VAL A 129 -35.65 5.36 11.55
N ALA A 130 -35.74 4.13 11.01
CA ALA A 130 -35.63 3.83 9.60
C ALA A 130 -36.91 4.23 8.86
N GLU A 131 -36.79 5.12 7.90
CA GLU A 131 -37.73 5.30 6.80
C GLU A 131 -37.16 4.72 5.49
N PRO A 132 -38.01 4.28 4.52
CA PRO A 132 -37.53 3.60 3.30
C PRO A 132 -36.80 4.58 2.38
N GLU A 133 -35.51 4.34 2.18
CA GLU A 133 -34.61 5.26 1.51
C GLU A 133 -34.71 5.17 -0.02
N THR A 134 -35.07 6.29 -0.63
CA THR A 134 -34.63 6.74 -1.96
C THR A 134 -33.09 6.58 -2.06
N PRO A 135 -32.48 6.31 -3.23
CA PRO A 135 -31.03 6.12 -3.32
C PRO A 135 -30.32 7.36 -2.77
N ALA A 136 -29.76 7.22 -1.57
CA ALA A 136 -29.13 8.31 -0.85
C ALA A 136 -27.93 8.83 -1.65
N HIS A 137 -28.01 10.08 -2.06
CA HIS A 137 -26.92 10.79 -2.72
C HIS A 137 -25.71 10.77 -1.79
N ARG A 138 -24.69 9.98 -2.13
CA ARG A 138 -23.47 9.86 -1.36
C ARG A 138 -22.73 11.21 -1.35
N PRO A 139 -22.32 11.75 -0.19
CA PRO A 139 -21.59 13.02 -0.13
C PRO A 139 -20.29 12.92 -0.92
N ALA A 140 -19.79 14.05 -1.45
CA ALA A 140 -18.54 14.07 -2.20
C ALA A 140 -17.38 13.51 -1.35
N PHE A 141 -16.53 12.67 -1.96
CA PHE A 141 -15.33 12.19 -1.31
C PHE A 141 -14.41 13.36 -0.94
N ARG A 142 -13.88 13.35 0.28
CA ARG A 142 -12.92 14.34 0.74
C ARG A 142 -11.50 13.77 0.58
N PRO A 143 -10.74 14.22 -0.42
CA PRO A 143 -9.40 13.69 -0.67
C PRO A 143 -8.41 14.16 0.41
N ARG A 144 -7.35 13.38 0.59
CA ARG A 144 -6.23 13.68 1.47
C ARG A 144 -4.92 13.50 0.71
N ALA A 145 -4.07 14.53 0.69
CA ALA A 145 -2.81 14.50 -0.05
C ALA A 145 -1.91 13.31 0.37
N ILE A 146 -1.40 12.61 -0.61
CA ILE A 146 -0.51 11.45 -0.45
C ILE A 146 0.94 11.94 -0.51
N ARG A 147 1.68 11.75 0.58
CA ARG A 147 3.10 12.10 0.71
C ARG A 147 3.97 10.89 1.02
N THR A 148 3.36 9.83 1.53
CA THR A 148 4.01 8.60 1.94
C THR A 148 3.19 7.39 1.50
N ALA A 149 3.81 6.20 1.50
CA ALA A 149 3.10 4.94 1.24
C ALA A 149 1.94 4.73 2.25
N ARG A 150 2.14 5.15 3.50
CA ARG A 150 1.11 5.09 4.54
C ARG A 150 -0.10 5.97 4.21
N ASP A 151 0.13 7.14 3.62
CA ASP A 151 -0.96 8.01 3.19
C ASP A 151 -1.78 7.37 2.08
N ALA A 152 -1.13 6.69 1.11
CA ALA A 152 -1.83 5.97 0.05
C ALA A 152 -2.77 4.89 0.61
N VAL A 153 -2.29 4.11 1.59
CA VAL A 153 -3.11 3.11 2.28
C VAL A 153 -4.26 3.76 3.06
N THR A 154 -3.99 4.88 3.72
CA THR A 154 -5.01 5.64 4.45
C THR A 154 -6.09 6.17 3.50
N VAL A 155 -5.68 6.74 2.36
CA VAL A 155 -6.61 7.24 1.33
C VAL A 155 -7.48 6.12 0.77
N ALA A 156 -6.89 4.96 0.43
CA ALA A 156 -7.64 3.81 -0.05
C ALA A 156 -8.65 3.32 1.00
N ALA A 157 -8.25 3.23 2.29
CA ALA A 157 -9.15 2.87 3.37
C ALA A 157 -10.30 3.88 3.55
N LEU A 158 -10.01 5.20 3.47
CA LEU A 158 -11.03 6.25 3.52
C LEU A 158 -11.99 6.17 2.33
N TYR A 159 -11.47 5.85 1.15
CA TYR A 159 -12.29 5.69 -0.04
C TYR A 159 -13.20 4.47 0.04
N LEU A 160 -12.68 3.34 0.51
CA LEU A 160 -13.50 2.16 0.78
C LEU A 160 -14.61 2.43 1.79
N ARG A 161 -14.32 3.21 2.86
CA ARG A 161 -15.35 3.66 3.80
C ARG A 161 -16.39 4.54 3.12
N TRP A 162 -15.96 5.44 2.26
CA TRP A 162 -16.85 6.31 1.49
C TRP A 162 -17.74 5.51 0.52
N LEU A 163 -17.20 4.41 -0.05
CA LEU A 163 -17.99 3.45 -0.82
C LEU A 163 -19.00 2.66 0.01
N GLY A 164 -18.90 2.71 1.35
CA GLY A 164 -19.83 2.05 2.27
C GLY A 164 -19.27 0.78 2.94
N TYR A 165 -18.02 0.41 2.68
CA TYR A 165 -17.37 -0.70 3.37
C TYR A 165 -17.05 -0.32 4.83
N ARG A 166 -17.21 -1.27 5.75
CA ARG A 166 -16.98 -1.08 7.19
C ARG A 166 -15.91 -2.06 7.68
N ASP A 167 -15.40 -1.83 8.89
CA ASP A 167 -14.45 -2.73 9.57
C ASP A 167 -13.22 -3.05 8.70
N ILE A 168 -12.70 -2.01 8.05
CA ILE A 168 -11.52 -2.13 7.19
C ILE A 168 -10.31 -2.35 8.08
N ARG A 169 -9.65 -3.48 7.89
CA ARG A 169 -8.44 -3.91 8.58
C ARG A 169 -7.35 -4.26 7.57
N ARG A 170 -6.16 -4.48 8.05
CA ARG A 170 -5.11 -5.00 7.21
C ARG A 170 -5.38 -6.46 6.87
N ALA A 171 -5.11 -6.87 5.64
CA ALA A 171 -5.26 -8.27 5.24
C ALA A 171 -4.19 -9.13 5.92
N ASP A 172 -4.57 -10.34 6.34
CA ASP A 172 -3.65 -11.30 6.95
C ASP A 172 -2.66 -11.84 5.92
N GLN A 173 -3.11 -12.00 4.68
CA GLN A 173 -2.26 -12.39 3.57
C GLN A 173 -1.58 -11.16 2.96
N ARG A 174 -0.29 -11.31 2.64
CA ARG A 174 0.50 -10.24 2.05
C ARG A 174 0.52 -10.40 0.53
N PRO A 175 0.12 -9.37 -0.23
CA PRO A 175 0.30 -9.37 -1.68
C PRO A 175 1.80 -9.34 -2.04
N PRO A 176 2.18 -9.81 -3.24
CA PRO A 176 3.56 -9.76 -3.72
C PRO A 176 4.09 -8.33 -3.83
N SER A 177 3.21 -7.35 -4.08
CA SER A 177 3.51 -5.92 -4.09
C SER A 177 2.50 -5.15 -3.25
N GLY A 178 2.92 -4.08 -2.58
CA GLY A 178 2.05 -3.20 -1.83
C GLY A 178 1.51 -3.76 -0.51
N ILE A 179 0.33 -3.32 -0.14
CA ILE A 179 -0.30 -3.57 1.16
C ILE A 179 -1.73 -4.03 0.94
N GLY A 180 -2.09 -5.15 1.56
CA GLY A 180 -3.44 -5.68 1.56
C GLY A 180 -4.31 -5.02 2.63
N LEU A 181 -5.55 -4.67 2.26
CA LEU A 181 -6.63 -4.31 3.17
C LEU A 181 -7.74 -5.34 3.03
N ALA A 182 -8.40 -5.67 4.12
CA ALA A 182 -9.53 -6.58 4.13
C ALA A 182 -10.71 -5.97 4.86
N THR A 183 -11.90 -6.27 4.38
CA THR A 183 -13.16 -6.01 5.05
C THR A 183 -14.09 -7.19 4.79
N HIS A 184 -15.29 -7.19 5.33
CA HIS A 184 -16.21 -8.29 5.09
C HIS A 184 -16.54 -8.42 3.61
N GLY A 185 -16.14 -9.54 3.00
CA GLY A 185 -16.40 -9.87 1.60
C GLY A 185 -15.56 -9.10 0.55
N LEU A 186 -14.53 -8.33 0.95
CA LEU A 186 -13.65 -7.62 0.03
C LEU A 186 -12.19 -7.66 0.46
N LEU A 187 -11.31 -7.93 -0.51
CA LEU A 187 -9.88 -7.71 -0.43
C LEU A 187 -9.49 -6.52 -1.29
N ALA A 188 -8.73 -5.58 -0.74
CA ALA A 188 -8.16 -4.48 -1.49
C ALA A 188 -6.63 -4.54 -1.44
N GLN A 189 -5.99 -4.37 -2.58
CA GLN A 189 -4.54 -4.18 -2.66
C GLN A 189 -4.24 -2.72 -2.94
N VAL A 190 -3.29 -2.17 -2.18
CA VAL A 190 -2.79 -0.80 -2.39
C VAL A 190 -1.31 -0.90 -2.73
N ASP A 191 -0.95 -0.53 -3.96
CA ASP A 191 0.44 -0.52 -4.43
C ASP A 191 0.94 0.94 -4.51
N PRO A 192 1.73 1.39 -3.53
CA PRO A 192 2.29 2.73 -3.50
C PRO A 192 3.63 2.84 -4.22
N THR A 193 4.05 1.84 -4.99
CA THR A 193 5.34 1.84 -5.71
C THR A 193 5.31 2.76 -6.93
N VAL A 194 6.49 3.10 -7.45
CA VAL A 194 6.65 3.91 -8.68
C VAL A 194 6.55 3.09 -9.96
N ARG A 195 6.45 1.77 -9.84
CA ARG A 195 6.31 0.85 -10.97
C ARG A 195 4.84 0.65 -11.30
N PRO A 196 4.41 0.73 -12.55
CA PRO A 196 3.07 0.32 -12.95
C PRO A 196 2.80 -1.14 -12.58
N ALA A 197 1.59 -1.44 -12.13
CA ALA A 197 1.19 -2.80 -11.82
C ALA A 197 1.11 -3.65 -13.10
N GLU A 198 1.56 -4.90 -13.00
CA GLU A 198 1.62 -5.86 -14.09
C GLU A 198 0.44 -6.86 -14.03
N PRO A 199 0.17 -7.63 -15.09
CA PRO A 199 -0.90 -8.63 -15.11
C PRO A 199 -0.85 -9.60 -13.94
N ARG A 200 0.38 -10.02 -13.59
CA ARG A 200 0.62 -10.94 -12.47
C ARG A 200 0.17 -10.37 -11.12
N ASP A 201 0.33 -9.07 -10.90
CA ASP A 201 -0.08 -8.41 -9.65
C ASP A 201 -1.60 -8.49 -9.49
N VAL A 202 -2.34 -8.25 -10.58
CA VAL A 202 -3.80 -8.36 -10.64
C VAL A 202 -4.27 -9.79 -10.43
N GLU A 203 -3.61 -10.77 -11.10
CA GLU A 203 -3.92 -12.19 -10.97
C GLU A 203 -3.71 -12.71 -9.56
N CYS A 204 -2.60 -12.32 -8.90
CA CYS A 204 -2.32 -12.71 -7.53
C CYS A 204 -3.40 -12.21 -6.56
N LEU A 205 -3.84 -10.95 -6.70
CA LEU A 205 -4.93 -10.41 -5.89
C LEU A 205 -6.22 -11.19 -6.14
N TRP A 206 -6.57 -11.42 -7.41
CA TRP A 206 -7.79 -12.15 -7.78
C TRP A 206 -7.79 -13.57 -7.24
N LEU A 207 -6.68 -14.31 -7.37
CA LEU A 207 -6.55 -15.67 -6.85
C LEU A 207 -6.69 -15.69 -5.32
N THR A 208 -6.08 -14.72 -4.62
CA THR A 208 -6.20 -14.60 -3.17
C THR A 208 -7.67 -14.35 -2.77
N ALA A 209 -8.34 -13.43 -3.43
CA ALA A 209 -9.75 -13.15 -3.18
C ALA A 209 -10.65 -14.36 -3.44
N MET A 210 -10.35 -15.13 -4.49
CA MET A 210 -11.06 -16.39 -4.78
C MET A 210 -10.94 -17.41 -3.65
N THR A 211 -9.74 -17.56 -3.06
CA THR A 211 -9.53 -18.50 -1.94
C THR A 211 -10.27 -18.07 -0.68
N GLU A 212 -10.46 -16.77 -0.49
CA GLU A 212 -11.20 -16.20 0.65
C GLU A 212 -12.70 -16.00 0.38
N SER A 213 -13.18 -16.38 -0.82
CA SER A 213 -14.56 -16.16 -1.25
C SER A 213 -14.98 -14.68 -1.13
N ALA A 214 -14.05 -13.77 -1.43
CA ALA A 214 -14.20 -12.33 -1.38
C ALA A 214 -14.12 -11.70 -2.77
N ASP A 215 -14.70 -10.51 -2.92
CA ASP A 215 -14.43 -9.64 -4.05
C ASP A 215 -13.05 -8.98 -3.90
N CYS A 216 -12.54 -8.35 -4.97
CA CYS A 216 -11.26 -7.64 -4.85
C CYS A 216 -11.28 -6.30 -5.59
N VAL A 217 -10.39 -5.39 -5.16
CA VAL A 217 -10.16 -4.09 -5.78
C VAL A 217 -8.67 -3.74 -5.70
N TYR A 218 -8.14 -3.10 -6.73
CA TYR A 218 -6.73 -2.72 -6.80
C TYR A 218 -6.56 -1.21 -6.88
N PHE A 219 -5.72 -0.65 -6.00
CA PHE A 219 -5.31 0.76 -5.99
C PHE A 219 -3.81 0.86 -6.27
N CYS A 220 -3.40 1.71 -7.21
CA CYS A 220 -2.00 1.92 -7.56
C CYS A 220 -1.68 3.41 -7.71
N LEU A 221 -0.45 3.84 -7.35
CA LEU A 221 0.02 5.20 -7.59
C LEU A 221 0.58 5.39 -9.01
N ALA A 222 1.34 4.41 -9.51
CA ALA A 222 2.02 4.49 -10.80
C ALA A 222 1.14 4.09 -12.00
N GLY A 223 -0.09 3.63 -11.73
CA GLY A 223 -0.99 3.12 -12.76
C GLY A 223 -0.74 1.66 -13.12
N TYR A 224 -1.18 1.26 -14.30
CA TYR A 224 -1.23 -0.14 -14.75
C TYR A 224 -0.67 -0.24 -16.17
N THR A 225 -0.01 -1.35 -16.48
CA THR A 225 0.32 -1.68 -17.86
C THR A 225 -0.96 -1.95 -18.68
N GLU A 226 -0.90 -1.88 -20.00
CA GLU A 226 -2.03 -2.18 -20.87
C GLU A 226 -2.51 -3.62 -20.66
N ASP A 227 -1.58 -4.57 -20.58
CA ASP A 227 -1.88 -5.98 -20.33
C ASP A 227 -2.53 -6.19 -18.94
N ALA A 228 -2.13 -5.44 -17.92
CA ALA A 228 -2.75 -5.50 -16.59
C ALA A 228 -4.21 -5.01 -16.63
N ARG A 229 -4.48 -3.95 -17.40
CA ARG A 229 -5.86 -3.45 -17.59
C ARG A 229 -6.73 -4.47 -18.34
N ALA A 230 -6.21 -5.04 -19.44
CA ALA A 230 -6.91 -6.07 -20.20
C ALA A 230 -7.21 -7.29 -19.32
N ARG A 231 -6.24 -7.71 -18.51
CA ARG A 231 -6.42 -8.82 -17.58
C ARG A 231 -7.45 -8.53 -16.50
N ALA A 232 -7.40 -7.34 -15.90
CA ALA A 232 -8.36 -6.90 -14.89
C ALA A 232 -9.79 -6.85 -15.44
N ASN A 233 -9.96 -6.36 -16.68
CA ASN A 233 -11.26 -6.35 -17.34
C ASN A 233 -11.81 -7.77 -17.54
N THR A 234 -10.96 -8.72 -17.98
CA THR A 234 -11.34 -10.13 -18.12
C THR A 234 -11.75 -10.77 -16.80
N LEU A 235 -11.07 -10.41 -15.70
CA LEU A 235 -11.32 -10.95 -14.37
C LEU A 235 -12.41 -10.17 -13.59
N GLY A 236 -12.85 -9.03 -14.10
CA GLY A 236 -13.82 -8.15 -13.43
C GLY A 236 -13.25 -7.45 -12.20
N VAL A 237 -11.93 -7.20 -12.16
CA VAL A 237 -11.26 -6.54 -11.04
C VAL A 237 -11.32 -5.02 -11.19
N PRO A 238 -11.93 -4.27 -10.26
CA PRO A 238 -11.92 -2.81 -10.28
C PRO A 238 -10.51 -2.26 -10.08
N LEU A 239 -10.08 -1.34 -10.94
CA LEU A 239 -8.78 -0.68 -10.90
C LEU A 239 -8.93 0.81 -10.63
N PHE A 240 -8.19 1.32 -9.63
CA PHE A 240 -8.12 2.74 -9.31
C PHE A 240 -6.67 3.24 -9.32
N VAL A 241 -6.44 4.40 -9.92
CA VAL A 241 -5.19 5.15 -9.75
C VAL A 241 -5.41 6.20 -8.67
N LEU A 242 -4.50 6.23 -7.69
CA LEU A 242 -4.45 7.25 -6.66
C LEU A 242 -3.57 8.39 -7.14
N ASP A 243 -4.12 9.59 -7.33
CA ASP A 243 -3.31 10.77 -7.57
C ASP A 243 -2.67 11.29 -6.26
N LEU A 244 -1.67 12.14 -6.35
CA LEU A 244 -1.00 12.68 -5.16
C LEU A 244 -1.87 13.65 -4.36
N ALA A 245 -2.98 14.15 -4.92
CA ALA A 245 -3.99 14.89 -4.18
C ALA A 245 -4.87 13.96 -3.34
N GLY A 246 -4.78 12.65 -3.57
CA GLY A 246 -5.52 11.62 -2.85
C GLY A 246 -6.92 11.39 -3.39
N VAL A 247 -7.13 11.62 -4.69
CA VAL A 247 -8.40 11.32 -5.37
C VAL A 247 -8.25 10.00 -6.12
N PRO A 248 -8.98 8.94 -5.74
CA PRO A 248 -8.99 7.70 -6.50
C PRO A 248 -9.73 7.89 -7.84
N GLN A 249 -9.02 7.64 -8.94
CA GLN A 249 -9.55 7.72 -10.30
C GLN A 249 -9.85 6.31 -10.82
N PRO A 250 -11.07 5.99 -11.24
CA PRO A 250 -11.37 4.71 -11.85
C PRO A 250 -10.65 4.58 -13.20
N VAL A 251 -10.20 3.36 -13.53
CA VAL A 251 -9.39 3.08 -14.73
C VAL A 251 -10.09 2.11 -15.66
N ASN A 252 -11.15 1.45 -15.19
CA ASN A 252 -11.94 0.50 -15.98
C ASN A 252 -13.40 0.50 -15.57
N ASP A 253 -14.26 -0.11 -16.41
CA ASP A 253 -15.71 -0.15 -16.22
C ASP A 253 -16.13 -0.77 -14.87
N ALA A 254 -15.38 -1.77 -14.40
CA ALA A 254 -15.62 -2.38 -13.09
C ALA A 254 -15.41 -1.39 -11.94
N ALA A 255 -14.41 -0.49 -12.07
CA ALA A 255 -14.16 0.56 -11.08
C ALA A 255 -15.20 1.68 -11.15
N ASP A 256 -15.66 2.05 -12.35
CA ASP A 256 -16.75 3.00 -12.52
C ASP A 256 -18.05 2.46 -11.90
N ALA A 257 -18.40 1.21 -12.19
CA ALA A 257 -19.56 0.54 -11.60
C ALA A 257 -19.46 0.49 -10.06
N LEU A 258 -18.28 0.17 -9.49
CA LEU A 258 -18.07 0.16 -8.03
C LEU A 258 -18.21 1.56 -7.44
N LYS A 259 -17.70 2.59 -8.12
CA LYS A 259 -17.83 3.97 -7.70
C LYS A 259 -19.28 4.45 -7.66
N GLU A 260 -20.08 4.06 -8.62
CA GLU A 260 -21.50 4.41 -8.73
C GLU A 260 -22.35 3.67 -7.69
N THR A 261 -22.20 2.35 -7.62
CA THR A 261 -23.05 1.50 -6.77
C THR A 261 -22.62 1.50 -5.30
N GLY A 262 -21.31 1.66 -5.03
CA GLY A 262 -20.74 1.51 -3.69
C GLY A 262 -20.67 0.06 -3.23
N ALA A 263 -20.49 -0.12 -1.92
CA ALA A 263 -20.45 -1.45 -1.31
C ALA A 263 -21.82 -2.13 -1.48
N PRO A 264 -21.85 -3.41 -1.88
CA PRO A 264 -23.09 -4.15 -1.96
C PRO A 264 -23.72 -4.23 -0.57
N GLY A 265 -24.92 -3.69 -0.42
CA GLY A 265 -25.65 -3.65 0.86
C GLY A 265 -25.94 -5.05 1.38
N GLY A 266 -25.01 -5.66 2.09
CA GLY A 266 -25.18 -6.92 2.82
C GLY A 266 -25.48 -8.17 1.99
N ARG A 267 -25.45 -8.10 0.68
CA ARG A 267 -25.58 -9.27 -0.20
C ARG A 267 -24.24 -9.61 -0.82
N PRO A 268 -23.81 -10.89 -0.76
CA PRO A 268 -22.64 -11.30 -1.53
C PRO A 268 -22.94 -11.07 -3.02
N TRP A 269 -21.98 -10.47 -3.71
CA TRP A 269 -22.03 -10.30 -5.16
C TRP A 269 -22.18 -11.68 -5.81
N THR A 270 -23.38 -12.02 -6.29
CA THR A 270 -23.58 -13.20 -7.12
C THR A 270 -23.14 -12.86 -8.54
N ARG A 271 -22.03 -13.46 -9.01
CA ARG A 271 -21.58 -13.39 -10.39
C ARG A 271 -22.74 -13.73 -11.31
N ARG A 272 -23.06 -12.83 -12.24
CA ARG A 272 -23.73 -13.25 -13.46
C ARG A 272 -22.68 -13.93 -14.34
N LEU A 273 -22.79 -15.25 -14.46
CA LEU A 273 -22.10 -16.03 -15.48
C LEU A 273 -22.67 -15.65 -16.85
#